data_492ff79df9e64a60c8632c9a56640210
#
_entry.id   492ff79df9e64a60c8632c9a56640210
#
_cell.length_a   1.000
_cell.length_b   1.000
_cell.length_c   1.000
_cell.angle_alpha   90.00
_cell.angle_beta   90.00
_cell.angle_gamma   90.00
#
_symmetry.space_group_name_H-M   'P 1'
#
loop_
_entity.id
_entity.type
_entity.pdbx_description
1 polymer ?
#
loop_
_entity_poly.entity_id
_entity_poly.type
_entity_poly.pdbx_seq_one_letter_code
_entity_poly.pdbx_strand_id
1 'polypeptide(L)'
;MAAASRLVFGAMSGTSIDGVDVAAVRVHGRGLEMRAEPLGMESGQFEPTGLADALRGVQRGGAVSALRVAELARNIGLTYARVAQRLVERVGRPDLIVAHGQTLAHAPPLSLQLIDPFPISQLLGCTVVSGLRGADLAAGGQGAPITPLADWILYRSPDAARVIINLGGFANATVLPRNGTPDALGQIQGFDICLCSQLLDHAARLALGKPFDRDGAAANSARPDERLVAALRAPLEAQAKSGRSLGTADECVEIIDQHRAGTSAAVLLASACSAIGNVIERSIATRSPTAAQWIVAGGSAANRALVAAIGHGATLSDQVGIPIQAREAVEMAVLGALAQDGVSITLASVTGARSAAPTGLWTGATTTRLPGAVAGAIPN
;
A
#
# COMPACT_ATOMS: atom_id res chain seq x y z
N MET A 1 -2.19 13.76 32.94
CA MET A 1 -1.27 14.32 31.93
C MET A 1 -1.78 13.88 30.56
N ALA A 2 -1.98 14.78 29.61
CA ALA A 2 -2.32 14.37 28.25
C ALA A 2 -1.21 13.46 27.72
N ALA A 3 -1.58 12.30 27.15
CA ALA A 3 -0.61 11.40 26.55
C ALA A 3 0.17 12.17 25.48
N ALA A 4 1.50 12.12 25.53
CA ALA A 4 2.36 12.80 24.56
C ALA A 4 1.97 12.33 23.16
N SER A 5 1.56 13.25 22.30
CA SER A 5 1.29 12.97 20.90
C SER A 5 2.46 13.40 20.04
N ARG A 6 2.62 12.77 18.88
CA ARG A 6 3.63 13.09 17.86
C ARG A 6 2.98 13.20 16.50
N LEU A 7 3.50 14.09 15.68
CA LEU A 7 3.06 14.28 14.30
C LEU A 7 3.98 13.49 13.39
N VAL A 8 3.43 12.48 12.72
CA VAL A 8 4.18 11.59 11.83
C VAL A 8 3.61 11.70 10.42
N PHE A 9 4.49 11.93 9.45
CA PHE A 9 4.09 11.88 8.04
C PHE A 9 4.49 10.52 7.46
N GLY A 10 3.55 9.88 6.80
CA GLY A 10 3.81 8.69 5.99
C GLY A 10 3.78 9.06 4.52
N ALA A 11 4.77 8.63 3.78
CA ALA A 11 4.94 8.96 2.38
C ALA A 11 5.20 7.70 1.55
N MET A 12 4.47 7.55 0.45
CA MET A 12 4.63 6.42 -0.44
C MET A 12 4.36 6.76 -1.91
N SER A 13 4.77 5.87 -2.78
CA SER A 13 4.35 5.80 -4.17
C SER A 13 4.03 4.36 -4.54
N GLY A 14 2.92 4.17 -5.25
CA GLY A 14 2.45 2.86 -5.68
C GLY A 14 3.30 2.26 -6.81
N THR A 15 3.08 0.97 -7.09
CA THR A 15 3.75 0.26 -8.20
C THR A 15 3.31 0.75 -9.58
N SER A 16 2.21 1.49 -9.68
CA SER A 16 1.73 2.19 -10.89
C SER A 16 2.64 3.34 -11.34
N ILE A 17 3.48 3.87 -10.43
CA ILE A 17 4.39 5.01 -10.68
C ILE A 17 3.62 6.23 -11.23
N ASP A 18 2.50 6.57 -10.62
CA ASP A 18 1.62 7.66 -11.02
C ASP A 18 1.79 8.93 -10.18
N GLY A 19 2.45 8.82 -9.01
CA GLY A 19 2.72 9.95 -8.14
C GLY A 19 3.17 9.53 -6.73
N VAL A 20 3.18 10.51 -5.86
CA VAL A 20 3.55 10.40 -4.46
C VAL A 20 2.39 10.86 -3.60
N ASP A 21 2.04 10.07 -2.60
CA ASP A 21 1.07 10.41 -1.57
C ASP A 21 1.77 10.59 -0.22
N VAL A 22 1.41 11.66 0.49
CA VAL A 22 1.91 11.95 1.84
C VAL A 22 0.72 12.22 2.75
N ALA A 23 0.60 11.45 3.82
CA ALA A 23 -0.42 11.66 4.85
C ALA A 23 0.20 12.16 6.16
N ALA A 24 -0.46 13.11 6.81
CA ALA A 24 -0.15 13.55 8.16
C ALA A 24 -1.01 12.79 9.16
N VAL A 25 -0.38 12.23 10.17
CA VAL A 25 -1.02 11.43 11.21
C VAL A 25 -0.60 11.90 12.58
N ARG A 26 -1.55 12.21 13.44
CA ARG A 26 -1.31 12.41 14.86
C ARG A 26 -1.34 11.06 15.56
N VAL A 27 -0.22 10.69 16.14
CA VAL A 27 -0.08 9.44 16.88
C VAL A 27 -0.14 9.72 18.36
N HIS A 28 -1.10 9.14 19.05
CA HIS A 28 -1.28 9.21 20.50
C HIS A 28 -0.82 7.90 21.13
N GLY A 29 -0.03 8.00 22.20
CA GLY A 29 0.54 6.84 22.88
C GLY A 29 1.73 6.24 22.14
N ARG A 30 2.11 5.00 22.52
CA ARG A 30 3.30 4.31 22.03
C ARG A 30 3.04 2.82 21.80
N GLY A 31 3.91 2.20 21.00
CA GLY A 31 3.91 0.76 20.75
C GLY A 31 2.56 0.28 20.22
N LEU A 32 2.16 -0.91 20.59
CA LEU A 32 0.93 -1.54 20.10
C LEU A 32 -0.35 -0.88 20.63
N GLU A 33 -0.28 -0.09 21.68
CA GLU A 33 -1.42 0.62 22.25
C GLU A 33 -1.66 2.01 21.62
N MET A 34 -0.83 2.40 20.66
CA MET A 34 -1.00 3.68 19.97
C MET A 34 -2.35 3.78 19.27
N ARG A 35 -2.78 5.03 19.10
CA ARG A 35 -3.91 5.42 18.25
C ARG A 35 -3.44 6.41 17.21
N ALA A 36 -3.90 6.26 15.99
CA ALA A 36 -3.55 7.09 14.86
C ALA A 36 -4.77 7.88 14.38
N GLU A 37 -4.61 9.18 14.24
CA GLU A 37 -5.63 10.12 13.76
C GLU A 37 -5.11 10.78 12.48
N PRO A 38 -5.67 10.45 11.29
CA PRO A 38 -5.33 11.13 10.06
C PRO A 38 -5.75 12.60 10.10
N LEU A 39 -4.83 13.52 9.79
CA LEU A 39 -5.08 14.96 9.78
C LEU A 39 -5.26 15.52 8.36
N GLY A 40 -4.83 14.79 7.35
CA GLY A 40 -4.92 15.18 5.95
C GLY A 40 -3.86 14.50 5.10
N MET A 41 -3.98 14.70 3.79
CA MET A 41 -3.01 14.20 2.82
C MET A 41 -2.77 15.23 1.71
N GLU A 42 -1.65 15.06 1.03
CA GLU A 42 -1.27 15.71 -0.21
C GLU A 42 -0.77 14.68 -1.20
N SER A 43 -1.12 14.87 -2.47
CA SER A 43 -0.62 14.06 -3.58
C SER A 43 0.13 14.93 -4.57
N GLY A 44 1.12 14.36 -5.26
CA GLY A 44 1.88 15.08 -6.29
C GLY A 44 2.43 14.15 -7.36
N GLN A 45 2.56 14.68 -8.56
CA GLN A 45 3.20 13.99 -9.67
C GLN A 45 4.71 13.90 -9.44
N PHE A 46 5.34 12.90 -10.03
CA PHE A 46 6.80 12.82 -10.04
C PHE A 46 7.43 13.98 -10.81
N GLU A 47 8.43 14.61 -10.21
CA GLU A 47 9.19 15.71 -10.77
C GLU A 47 10.70 15.37 -10.82
N PRO A 48 11.41 15.80 -11.88
CA PRO A 48 10.93 16.54 -13.04
C PRO A 48 10.08 15.70 -14.01
N THR A 49 9.42 16.36 -14.94
CA THR A 49 8.70 15.69 -16.05
C THR A 49 9.56 14.59 -16.68
N GLY A 50 8.98 13.41 -16.92
CA GLY A 50 9.69 12.22 -17.43
C GLY A 50 10.32 11.34 -16.36
N LEU A 51 10.32 11.74 -15.07
CA LEU A 51 10.83 10.88 -14.00
C LEU A 51 10.03 9.57 -13.90
N ALA A 52 8.69 9.64 -13.97
CA ALA A 52 7.84 8.45 -13.94
C ALA A 52 8.13 7.48 -15.09
N ASP A 53 8.35 7.98 -16.30
CA ASP A 53 8.69 7.14 -17.46
C ASP A 53 10.07 6.50 -17.34
N ALA A 54 11.06 7.24 -16.81
CA ALA A 54 12.36 6.70 -16.51
C ALA A 54 12.29 5.56 -15.47
N LEU A 55 11.51 5.74 -14.40
CA LEU A 55 11.30 4.71 -13.38
C LEU A 55 10.61 3.46 -13.94
N ARG A 56 9.56 3.64 -14.76
CA ARG A 56 8.90 2.53 -15.48
C ARG A 56 9.87 1.81 -16.43
N GLY A 57 10.78 2.54 -17.08
CA GLY A 57 11.83 1.97 -17.91
C GLY A 57 12.75 1.03 -17.12
N VAL A 58 13.20 1.46 -15.95
CA VAL A 58 14.02 0.63 -15.03
C VAL A 58 13.22 -0.56 -14.51
N GLN A 59 11.98 -0.36 -14.08
CA GLN A 59 11.11 -1.43 -13.58
C GLN A 59 10.88 -2.55 -14.61
N ARG A 60 10.86 -2.21 -15.90
CA ARG A 60 10.75 -3.18 -17.01
C ARG A 60 12.10 -3.85 -17.38
N GLY A 61 13.15 -3.64 -16.61
CA GLY A 61 14.46 -4.24 -16.86
C GLY A 61 15.37 -3.45 -17.80
N GLY A 62 15.05 -2.19 -18.07
CA GLY A 62 15.93 -1.32 -18.87
C GLY A 62 17.29 -1.12 -18.20
N ALA A 63 18.37 -1.17 -18.99
CA ALA A 63 19.73 -0.90 -18.51
C ALA A 63 19.86 0.53 -17.98
N VAL A 64 20.49 0.71 -16.82
CA VAL A 64 20.65 2.01 -16.17
C VAL A 64 22.05 2.13 -15.56
N SER A 65 22.71 3.30 -15.74
CA SER A 65 24.02 3.56 -15.10
C SER A 65 23.86 3.89 -13.61
N ALA A 66 24.91 3.67 -12.82
CA ALA A 66 24.93 4.00 -11.40
C ALA A 66 24.61 5.48 -11.13
N LEU A 67 25.16 6.40 -11.96
CA LEU A 67 24.86 7.83 -11.85
C LEU A 67 23.38 8.11 -12.08
N ARG A 68 22.77 7.45 -13.06
CA ARG A 68 21.33 7.60 -13.33
C ARG A 68 20.47 7.06 -12.19
N VAL A 69 20.86 5.95 -11.54
CA VAL A 69 20.17 5.45 -10.34
C VAL A 69 20.22 6.48 -9.22
N ALA A 70 21.39 7.08 -8.96
CA ALA A 70 21.53 8.12 -7.95
C ALA A 70 20.69 9.37 -8.27
N GLU A 71 20.65 9.79 -9.53
CA GLU A 71 19.81 10.90 -9.98
C GLU A 71 18.30 10.60 -9.78
N LEU A 72 17.85 9.40 -10.16
CA LEU A 72 16.46 8.98 -9.97
C LEU A 72 16.10 8.96 -8.48
N ALA A 73 16.96 8.37 -7.63
CA ALA A 73 16.75 8.34 -6.18
C ALA A 73 16.60 9.74 -5.58
N ARG A 74 17.50 10.66 -5.98
CA ARG A 74 17.46 12.06 -5.54
C ARG A 74 16.18 12.77 -5.97
N ASN A 75 15.75 12.61 -7.23
CA ASN A 75 14.55 13.24 -7.76
C ASN A 75 13.28 12.70 -7.07
N ILE A 76 13.24 11.41 -6.73
CA ILE A 76 12.19 10.85 -5.89
C ILE A 76 12.17 11.55 -4.53
N GLY A 77 13.31 11.64 -3.83
CA GLY A 77 13.42 12.32 -2.55
C GLY A 77 12.98 13.77 -2.60
N LEU A 78 13.34 14.52 -3.64
CA LEU A 78 12.91 15.90 -3.85
C LEU A 78 11.40 15.99 -4.09
N THR A 79 10.81 15.07 -4.84
CA THR A 79 9.36 15.01 -5.06
C THR A 79 8.62 14.76 -3.73
N TYR A 80 9.06 13.80 -2.95
CA TYR A 80 8.50 13.52 -1.62
C TYR A 80 8.59 14.75 -0.70
N ALA A 81 9.75 15.43 -0.69
CA ALA A 81 9.96 16.61 0.14
C ALA A 81 9.01 17.76 -0.22
N ARG A 82 8.80 18.03 -1.53
CA ARG A 82 7.89 19.08 -2.01
C ARG A 82 6.43 18.78 -1.69
N VAL A 83 6.01 17.52 -1.84
CA VAL A 83 4.64 17.10 -1.48
C VAL A 83 4.43 17.25 0.03
N ALA A 84 5.38 16.77 0.83
CA ALA A 84 5.33 16.91 2.28
C ALA A 84 5.37 18.37 2.76
N GLN A 85 6.10 19.27 2.06
CA GLN A 85 6.16 20.70 2.39
C GLN A 85 4.77 21.35 2.35
N ARG A 86 3.92 21.01 1.35
CA ARG A 86 2.55 21.54 1.30
C ARG A 86 1.71 21.11 2.51
N LEU A 87 1.98 19.91 3.01
CA LEU A 87 1.29 19.40 4.20
C LEU A 87 1.79 20.08 5.48
N VAL A 88 3.10 20.39 5.56
CA VAL A 88 3.69 21.17 6.67
C VAL A 88 3.02 22.54 6.83
N GLU A 89 2.71 23.20 5.73
CA GLU A 89 2.03 24.52 5.73
C GLU A 89 0.62 24.46 6.36
N ARG A 90 -0.01 23.29 6.33
CA ARG A 90 -1.38 23.09 6.83
C ARG A 90 -1.45 22.54 8.24
N VAL A 91 -0.58 21.61 8.59
CA VAL A 91 -0.69 20.87 9.85
C VAL A 91 0.54 21.00 10.76
N GLY A 92 1.57 21.71 10.30
CA GLY A 92 2.82 21.91 11.02
C GLY A 92 3.90 20.88 10.68
N ARG A 93 5.09 21.10 11.26
CA ARG A 93 6.29 20.30 11.01
C ARG A 93 6.18 18.93 11.68
N PRO A 94 6.46 17.82 10.97
CA PRO A 94 6.44 16.50 11.57
C PRO A 94 7.63 16.23 12.49
N ASP A 95 7.42 15.41 13.50
CA ASP A 95 8.48 14.83 14.34
C ASP A 95 9.26 13.74 13.59
N LEU A 96 8.60 13.06 12.65
CA LEU A 96 9.12 11.95 11.88
C LEU A 96 8.46 11.91 10.50
N ILE A 97 9.22 11.61 9.44
CA ILE A 97 8.70 11.21 8.14
C ILE A 97 9.10 9.76 7.86
N VAL A 98 8.17 9.00 7.33
CA VAL A 98 8.35 7.63 6.89
C VAL A 98 8.23 7.57 5.38
N ALA A 99 9.32 7.26 4.68
CA ALA A 99 9.39 7.27 3.24
C ALA A 99 9.60 5.86 2.70
N HIS A 100 8.55 5.25 2.14
CA HIS A 100 8.63 3.88 1.60
C HIS A 100 9.56 3.78 0.38
N GLY A 101 9.66 4.85 -0.42
CA GLY A 101 10.38 4.84 -1.70
C GLY A 101 9.60 4.16 -2.83
N GLN A 102 10.11 4.28 -4.06
CA GLN A 102 9.50 3.67 -5.24
C GLN A 102 9.99 2.23 -5.41
N THR A 103 9.09 1.27 -5.33
CA THR A 103 9.43 -0.14 -5.60
C THR A 103 9.70 -0.33 -7.09
N LEU A 104 10.95 -0.66 -7.41
CA LEU A 104 11.40 -1.00 -8.78
C LEU A 104 11.57 -2.51 -8.97
N ALA A 105 11.92 -3.23 -7.92
CA ALA A 105 12.05 -4.68 -7.94
C ALA A 105 11.66 -5.27 -6.58
N HIS A 106 11.02 -6.43 -6.60
CA HIS A 106 10.73 -7.22 -5.40
C HIS A 106 10.73 -8.70 -5.75
N ALA A 107 11.81 -9.37 -5.43
CA ALA A 107 12.03 -10.81 -5.64
C ALA A 107 12.86 -11.34 -4.46
N PRO A 108 12.21 -11.68 -3.32
CA PRO A 108 12.92 -12.08 -2.11
C PRO A 108 14.00 -13.13 -2.37
N PRO A 109 15.19 -12.99 -1.78
CA PRO A 109 15.58 -12.01 -0.76
C PRO A 109 15.94 -10.62 -1.29
N LEU A 110 15.82 -10.36 -2.59
CA LEU A 110 16.17 -9.08 -3.21
C LEU A 110 14.96 -8.16 -3.32
N SER A 111 15.13 -6.90 -2.93
CA SER A 111 14.11 -5.88 -3.07
C SER A 111 14.75 -4.50 -3.20
N LEU A 112 14.19 -3.66 -4.06
CA LEU A 112 14.66 -2.30 -4.28
C LEU A 112 13.49 -1.31 -4.20
N GLN A 113 13.45 -0.55 -3.11
CA GLN A 113 12.64 0.65 -2.95
C GLN A 113 13.56 1.85 -3.12
N LEU A 114 13.57 2.43 -4.32
CA LEU A 114 14.49 3.50 -4.66
C LEU A 114 14.05 4.81 -4.02
N ILE A 115 14.92 5.44 -3.23
CA ILE A 115 14.76 6.77 -2.66
C ILE A 115 16.10 7.28 -2.14
N ASP A 116 16.32 8.60 -2.21
CA ASP A 116 17.30 9.32 -1.41
C ASP A 116 16.55 10.09 -0.30
N PRO A 117 16.66 9.71 0.97
CA PRO A 117 15.94 10.37 2.07
C PRO A 117 16.56 11.71 2.49
N PHE A 118 17.81 12.03 2.09
CA PHE A 118 18.49 13.25 2.52
C PHE A 118 17.79 14.53 2.06
N PRO A 119 17.29 14.67 0.81
CA PRO A 119 16.51 15.85 0.42
C PRO A 119 15.28 16.11 1.31
N ILE A 120 14.59 15.04 1.75
CA ILE A 120 13.44 15.15 2.64
C ILE A 120 13.88 15.69 4.00
N SER A 121 14.88 15.06 4.61
CA SER A 121 15.40 15.48 5.90
C SER A 121 15.95 16.92 5.87
N GLN A 122 16.66 17.29 4.82
CA GLN A 122 17.25 18.61 4.64
C GLN A 122 16.17 19.71 4.52
N LEU A 123 15.16 19.48 3.67
CA LEU A 123 14.12 20.49 3.41
C LEU A 123 13.15 20.66 4.58
N LEU A 124 12.82 19.56 5.26
CA LEU A 124 11.83 19.58 6.34
C LEU A 124 12.45 19.64 7.73
N GLY A 125 13.77 19.46 7.82
CA GLY A 125 14.56 19.50 9.04
C GLY A 125 14.10 18.48 10.09
N CYS A 126 13.61 17.30 9.70
CA CYS A 126 13.16 16.25 10.59
C CYS A 126 13.83 14.92 10.26
N THR A 127 13.71 13.96 11.16
CA THR A 127 14.18 12.59 10.93
C THR A 127 13.31 11.91 9.86
N VAL A 128 13.97 11.15 8.97
CA VAL A 128 13.33 10.33 7.95
C VAL A 128 13.68 8.87 8.21
N VAL A 129 12.68 7.99 8.17
CA VAL A 129 12.89 6.54 8.15
C VAL A 129 12.50 5.98 6.77
N SER A 130 13.36 5.13 6.22
CA SER A 130 13.17 4.47 4.94
C SER A 130 13.62 3.00 5.01
N GLY A 131 13.60 2.25 3.90
CA GLY A 131 14.10 0.88 3.89
C GLY A 131 13.29 -0.10 4.74
N LEU A 132 11.98 0.06 4.81
CA LEU A 132 11.08 -0.67 5.72
C LEU A 132 11.06 -2.19 5.54
N ARG A 133 11.48 -2.70 4.39
CA ARG A 133 11.44 -4.15 4.05
C ARG A 133 12.74 -4.88 4.36
N GLY A 134 13.84 -4.13 4.49
CA GLY A 134 15.19 -4.70 4.56
C GLY A 134 15.43 -5.61 5.75
N ALA A 135 14.95 -5.25 6.94
CA ALA A 135 15.12 -6.05 8.15
C ALA A 135 14.39 -7.41 8.08
N ASP A 136 13.18 -7.42 7.53
CA ASP A 136 12.40 -8.63 7.33
C ASP A 136 13.07 -9.58 6.32
N LEU A 137 13.53 -9.04 5.19
CA LEU A 137 14.28 -9.81 4.19
C LEU A 137 15.56 -10.40 4.77
N ALA A 138 16.31 -9.62 5.57
CA ALA A 138 17.53 -10.09 6.25
C ALA A 138 17.23 -11.19 7.28
N ALA A 139 16.06 -11.18 7.88
CA ALA A 139 15.58 -12.24 8.78
C ALA A 139 15.00 -13.46 8.03
N GLY A 140 15.10 -13.50 6.70
CA GLY A 140 14.60 -14.60 5.85
C GLY A 140 13.11 -14.53 5.53
N GLY A 141 12.47 -13.40 5.83
CA GLY A 141 11.08 -13.14 5.45
C GLY A 141 10.92 -12.71 3.99
N GLN A 142 9.68 -12.56 3.57
CA GLN A 142 9.34 -12.15 2.21
C GLN A 142 9.43 -10.62 1.99
N GLY A 143 9.57 -9.80 3.04
CA GLY A 143 9.59 -8.34 2.94
C GLY A 143 8.25 -7.71 2.52
N ALA A 144 7.22 -8.52 2.33
CA ALA A 144 5.86 -8.10 1.97
C ALA A 144 4.86 -9.19 2.40
N PRO A 145 3.58 -8.81 2.68
CA PRO A 145 3.11 -7.45 2.91
C PRO A 145 3.61 -6.88 4.24
N ILE A 146 3.84 -5.56 4.33
CA ILE A 146 4.31 -4.90 5.56
C ILE A 146 3.18 -4.19 6.33
N THR A 147 2.04 -3.98 5.69
CA THR A 147 0.90 -3.21 6.23
C THR A 147 0.03 -3.92 7.26
N PRO A 148 -0.01 -5.27 7.39
CA PRO A 148 -0.95 -5.94 8.29
C PRO A 148 -0.90 -5.50 9.75
N LEU A 149 0.28 -5.10 10.28
CA LEU A 149 0.38 -4.57 11.63
C LEU A 149 -0.19 -3.15 11.73
N ALA A 150 0.00 -2.32 10.69
CA ALA A 150 -0.64 -1.01 10.63
C ALA A 150 -2.15 -1.13 10.50
N ASP A 151 -2.64 -2.06 9.67
CA ASP A 151 -4.07 -2.38 9.60
C ASP A 151 -4.64 -2.75 10.96
N TRP A 152 -3.90 -3.56 11.75
CA TRP A 152 -4.34 -3.92 13.09
C TRP A 152 -4.44 -2.69 14.01
N ILE A 153 -3.46 -1.78 13.97
CA ILE A 153 -3.51 -0.52 14.75
C ILE A 153 -4.72 0.31 14.36
N LEU A 154 -5.01 0.43 13.05
CA LEU A 154 -6.04 1.31 12.50
C LEU A 154 -7.46 0.72 12.63
N TYR A 155 -7.59 -0.58 12.49
CA TYR A 155 -8.90 -1.21 12.28
C TYR A 155 -9.25 -2.31 13.28
N ARG A 156 -8.40 -2.62 14.27
CA ARG A 156 -8.73 -3.65 15.29
C ARG A 156 -10.06 -3.36 15.97
N SER A 157 -10.78 -4.42 16.30
CA SER A 157 -12.06 -4.32 16.99
C SER A 157 -12.20 -5.42 18.05
N PRO A 158 -12.65 -5.11 19.27
CA PRO A 158 -12.97 -6.13 20.26
C PRO A 158 -14.23 -6.90 19.90
N ASP A 159 -15.10 -6.33 19.05
CA ASP A 159 -16.46 -6.83 18.84
C ASP A 159 -16.59 -7.73 17.62
N ALA A 160 -15.75 -7.51 16.58
CA ALA A 160 -15.86 -8.22 15.32
C ALA A 160 -14.49 -8.50 14.68
N ALA A 161 -14.35 -9.66 14.02
CA ALA A 161 -13.30 -9.90 13.07
C ALA A 161 -13.51 -9.01 11.82
N ARG A 162 -12.43 -8.46 11.27
CA ARG A 162 -12.46 -7.55 10.12
C ARG A 162 -11.57 -8.06 9.00
N VAL A 163 -11.97 -7.77 7.78
CA VAL A 163 -11.11 -7.90 6.61
C VAL A 163 -10.91 -6.53 6.00
N ILE A 164 -9.66 -6.15 5.83
CA ILE A 164 -9.27 -4.92 5.15
C ILE A 164 -8.84 -5.29 3.75
N ILE A 165 -9.54 -4.79 2.75
CA ILE A 165 -9.32 -5.09 1.33
C ILE A 165 -8.73 -3.86 0.67
N ASN A 166 -7.51 -3.97 0.17
CA ASN A 166 -6.87 -2.91 -0.61
C ASN A 166 -7.07 -3.15 -2.11
N LEU A 167 -7.72 -2.22 -2.79
CA LEU A 167 -7.97 -2.24 -4.23
C LEU A 167 -6.97 -1.32 -4.95
N GLY A 168 -5.72 -1.76 -5.00
CA GLY A 168 -4.61 -1.15 -5.73
C GLY A 168 -4.41 -1.75 -7.11
N GLY A 169 -3.19 -1.67 -7.67
CA GLY A 169 -2.81 -2.37 -8.92
C GLY A 169 -3.13 -3.86 -8.86
N PHE A 170 -2.81 -4.47 -7.74
CA PHE A 170 -3.28 -5.77 -7.27
C PHE A 170 -4.17 -5.58 -6.06
N ALA A 171 -5.17 -6.46 -5.92
CA ALA A 171 -5.96 -6.55 -4.70
C ALA A 171 -5.21 -7.40 -3.68
N ASN A 172 -5.18 -6.93 -2.44
CA ASN A 172 -4.67 -7.68 -1.30
C ASN A 172 -5.61 -7.52 -0.10
N ALA A 173 -5.48 -8.40 0.88
CA ALA A 173 -6.29 -8.35 2.08
C ALA A 173 -5.49 -8.62 3.34
N THR A 174 -5.92 -7.96 4.43
CA THR A 174 -5.51 -8.26 5.80
C THR A 174 -6.72 -8.77 6.57
N VAL A 175 -6.61 -9.95 7.15
CA VAL A 175 -7.62 -10.51 8.06
C VAL A 175 -7.21 -10.21 9.49
N LEU A 176 -8.06 -9.50 10.20
CA LEU A 176 -7.89 -9.12 11.59
C LEU A 176 -8.82 -9.96 12.47
N PRO A 177 -8.29 -10.68 13.48
CA PRO A 177 -9.12 -11.46 14.39
C PRO A 177 -10.03 -10.54 15.23
N ARG A 178 -11.15 -11.11 15.68
CA ARG A 178 -11.94 -10.51 16.75
C ARG A 178 -11.13 -10.57 18.03
N ASN A 179 -10.47 -9.60 18.36
CA ASN A 179 -9.75 -9.34 19.62
C ASN A 179 -8.75 -8.21 19.35
N GLY A 180 -8.93 -7.08 19.98
CA GLY A 180 -8.05 -5.92 19.82
C GLY A 180 -6.77 -5.97 20.68
N THR A 181 -6.42 -7.11 21.28
CA THR A 181 -5.25 -7.22 22.15
C THR A 181 -4.01 -7.73 21.42
N PRO A 182 -2.78 -7.42 21.88
CA PRO A 182 -1.53 -7.89 21.28
C PRO A 182 -1.40 -9.40 21.12
N ASP A 183 -2.07 -10.19 21.97
CA ASP A 183 -2.04 -11.67 21.91
C ASP A 183 -2.64 -12.22 20.61
N ALA A 184 -3.46 -11.43 19.93
CA ALA A 184 -4.06 -11.81 18.66
C ALA A 184 -3.17 -11.57 17.43
N LEU A 185 -2.00 -10.93 17.58
CA LEU A 185 -1.12 -10.59 16.45
C LEU A 185 -0.70 -11.81 15.62
N GLY A 186 -0.47 -12.95 16.27
CA GLY A 186 -0.12 -14.20 15.59
C GLY A 186 -1.24 -14.78 14.71
N GLN A 187 -2.47 -14.30 14.84
CA GLN A 187 -3.64 -14.72 14.06
C GLN A 187 -3.91 -13.82 12.84
N ILE A 188 -3.18 -12.70 12.73
CA ILE A 188 -3.31 -11.80 11.60
C ILE A 188 -2.78 -12.51 10.35
N GLN A 189 -3.56 -12.43 9.27
CA GLN A 189 -3.17 -12.92 7.96
C GLN A 189 -3.09 -11.73 6.98
N GLY A 190 -2.10 -11.75 6.11
CA GLY A 190 -1.97 -10.81 5.00
C GLY A 190 -1.63 -11.57 3.73
N PHE A 191 -2.32 -11.30 2.62
CA PHE A 191 -2.10 -12.00 1.36
C PHE A 191 -2.54 -11.19 0.15
N ASP A 192 -1.82 -11.41 -0.96
CA ASP A 192 -2.23 -10.91 -2.26
C ASP A 192 -3.34 -11.80 -2.83
N ILE A 193 -4.24 -11.21 -3.59
CA ILE A 193 -5.40 -11.91 -4.17
C ILE A 193 -5.23 -12.02 -5.68
N CYS A 194 -5.42 -10.91 -6.40
CA CYS A 194 -5.38 -10.93 -7.86
C CYS A 194 -5.13 -9.54 -8.44
N LEU A 195 -4.91 -9.50 -9.74
CA LEU A 195 -4.87 -8.27 -10.52
C LEU A 195 -6.17 -7.47 -10.34
N CYS A 196 -6.06 -6.15 -10.15
CA CYS A 196 -7.21 -5.29 -9.87
C CYS A 196 -7.20 -4.03 -10.75
N SER A 197 -6.74 -2.86 -10.26
CA SER A 197 -6.82 -1.63 -11.05
C SER A 197 -6.04 -1.72 -12.36
N GLN A 198 -4.93 -2.43 -12.41
CA GLN A 198 -4.17 -2.58 -13.66
C GLN A 198 -5.01 -3.21 -14.78
N LEU A 199 -5.85 -4.19 -14.48
CA LEU A 199 -6.76 -4.80 -15.44
C LEU A 199 -7.90 -3.85 -15.82
N LEU A 200 -8.51 -3.19 -14.83
CA LEU A 200 -9.60 -2.23 -15.06
C LEU A 200 -9.13 -1.03 -15.88
N ASP A 201 -7.95 -0.51 -15.59
CA ASP A 201 -7.36 0.62 -16.32
C ASP A 201 -6.96 0.22 -17.74
N HIS A 202 -6.46 -1.01 -17.94
CA HIS A 202 -6.21 -1.54 -19.26
C HIS A 202 -7.51 -1.61 -20.08
N ALA A 203 -8.56 -2.18 -19.51
CA ALA A 203 -9.87 -2.27 -20.15
C ALA A 203 -10.46 -0.88 -20.47
N ALA A 204 -10.29 0.09 -19.57
CA ALA A 204 -10.76 1.46 -19.78
C ALA A 204 -9.97 2.19 -20.88
N ARG A 205 -8.65 2.06 -20.92
CA ARG A 205 -7.83 2.60 -22.02
C ARG A 205 -8.24 2.02 -23.36
N LEU A 206 -8.44 0.71 -23.40
CA LEU A 206 -8.77 -0.03 -24.60
C LEU A 206 -10.17 0.32 -25.12
N ALA A 207 -11.17 0.36 -24.25
CA ALA A 207 -12.56 0.43 -24.62
C ALA A 207 -13.15 1.86 -24.58
N LEU A 208 -12.64 2.73 -23.69
CA LEU A 208 -13.11 4.11 -23.52
C LEU A 208 -12.11 5.16 -24.04
N GLY A 209 -10.85 4.79 -24.34
CA GLY A 209 -9.77 5.74 -24.61
C GLY A 209 -9.42 6.62 -23.39
N LYS A 210 -9.74 6.17 -22.17
CA LYS A 210 -9.52 6.89 -20.92
C LYS A 210 -8.56 6.13 -20.02
N PRO A 211 -7.80 6.81 -19.14
CA PRO A 211 -6.85 6.13 -18.25
C PRO A 211 -7.55 5.15 -17.29
N PHE A 212 -8.77 5.43 -16.86
CA PHE A 212 -9.60 4.59 -15.99
C PHE A 212 -11.10 4.93 -16.15
N ASP A 213 -11.97 4.05 -15.67
CA ASP A 213 -13.43 4.26 -15.58
C ASP A 213 -13.76 4.98 -14.27
N ARG A 214 -13.95 6.32 -14.35
CA ARG A 214 -14.20 7.15 -13.18
C ARG A 214 -15.45 6.67 -12.43
N ASP A 215 -15.29 6.38 -11.14
CA ASP A 215 -16.35 5.91 -10.21
C ASP A 215 -17.06 4.63 -10.67
N GLY A 216 -16.48 3.92 -11.66
CA GLY A 216 -17.11 2.76 -12.28
C GLY A 216 -18.35 3.09 -13.10
N ALA A 217 -18.44 4.33 -13.64
CA ALA A 217 -19.65 4.84 -14.30
C ALA A 217 -20.03 4.02 -15.53
N ALA A 218 -19.05 3.62 -16.35
CA ALA A 218 -19.31 2.79 -17.52
C ALA A 218 -19.68 1.36 -17.09
N ALA A 219 -18.93 0.78 -16.14
CA ALA A 219 -19.23 -0.55 -15.62
C ALA A 219 -20.63 -0.65 -15.01
N ASN A 220 -21.07 0.36 -14.25
CA ASN A 220 -22.40 0.41 -13.64
C ASN A 220 -23.56 0.55 -14.65
N SER A 221 -23.28 0.95 -15.88
CA SER A 221 -24.30 1.17 -16.91
C SER A 221 -24.72 -0.10 -17.66
N ALA A 222 -24.07 -1.23 -17.43
CA ALA A 222 -24.34 -2.49 -18.11
C ALA A 222 -24.33 -3.69 -17.13
N ARG A 223 -24.92 -4.80 -17.59
CA ARG A 223 -24.77 -6.09 -16.91
C ARG A 223 -23.51 -6.80 -17.40
N PRO A 224 -22.81 -7.55 -16.55
CA PRO A 224 -21.66 -8.34 -16.97
C PRO A 224 -22.07 -9.45 -17.94
N ASP A 225 -21.17 -9.82 -18.84
CA ASP A 225 -21.29 -11.03 -19.66
C ASP A 225 -20.70 -12.21 -18.88
N GLU A 226 -21.52 -13.21 -18.57
CA GLU A 226 -21.14 -14.36 -17.75
C GLU A 226 -20.03 -15.21 -18.37
N ARG A 227 -19.92 -15.25 -19.71
CA ARG A 227 -18.85 -15.99 -20.39
C ARG A 227 -17.51 -15.28 -20.22
N LEU A 228 -17.51 -13.95 -20.36
CA LEU A 228 -16.31 -13.15 -20.14
C LEU A 228 -15.91 -13.16 -18.66
N VAL A 229 -16.88 -13.07 -17.74
CA VAL A 229 -16.62 -13.23 -16.29
C VAL A 229 -15.95 -14.56 -16.00
N ALA A 230 -16.46 -15.67 -16.56
CA ALA A 230 -15.88 -17.00 -16.36
C ALA A 230 -14.47 -17.10 -16.95
N ALA A 231 -14.22 -16.53 -18.13
CA ALA A 231 -12.91 -16.51 -18.77
C ALA A 231 -11.87 -15.75 -17.93
N LEU A 232 -12.21 -14.57 -17.43
CA LEU A 232 -11.33 -13.75 -16.59
C LEU A 232 -11.10 -14.38 -15.21
N ARG A 233 -12.13 -15.02 -14.64
CA ARG A 233 -12.05 -15.60 -13.30
C ARG A 233 -10.99 -16.69 -13.19
N ALA A 234 -10.83 -17.54 -14.18
CA ALA A 234 -9.89 -18.66 -14.11
C ALA A 234 -8.44 -18.22 -13.85
N PRO A 235 -7.82 -17.31 -14.63
CA PRO A 235 -6.47 -16.84 -14.35
C PRO A 235 -6.40 -16.01 -13.05
N LEU A 236 -7.43 -15.22 -12.70
CA LEU A 236 -7.46 -14.47 -11.45
C LEU A 236 -7.51 -15.41 -10.22
N GLU A 237 -8.27 -16.51 -10.28
CA GLU A 237 -8.26 -17.54 -9.22
C GLU A 237 -6.91 -18.27 -9.13
N ALA A 238 -6.24 -18.50 -10.25
CA ALA A 238 -4.90 -19.07 -10.26
C ALA A 238 -3.89 -18.14 -9.55
N GLN A 239 -3.98 -16.83 -9.78
CA GLN A 239 -3.20 -15.84 -9.05
C GLN A 239 -3.46 -15.93 -7.54
N ALA A 240 -4.72 -15.93 -7.12
CA ALA A 240 -5.11 -16.01 -5.71
C ALA A 240 -4.60 -17.28 -4.99
N LYS A 241 -4.42 -18.37 -5.71
CA LYS A 241 -3.89 -19.64 -5.17
C LYS A 241 -2.37 -19.64 -5.07
N SER A 242 -1.68 -18.89 -5.89
CA SER A 242 -0.21 -18.91 -5.95
C SER A 242 0.45 -18.41 -4.66
N GLY A 243 -0.23 -17.58 -3.88
CA GLY A 243 0.26 -17.00 -2.63
C GLY A 243 1.53 -16.17 -2.76
N ARG A 244 1.94 -15.84 -4.00
CA ARG A 244 3.13 -15.05 -4.31
C ARG A 244 2.75 -13.62 -4.62
N SER A 245 3.65 -12.70 -4.32
CA SER A 245 3.58 -11.34 -4.85
C SER A 245 3.57 -11.41 -6.37
N LEU A 246 2.50 -10.92 -6.98
CA LEU A 246 2.17 -11.16 -8.39
C LEU A 246 3.04 -10.25 -9.28
N GLY A 247 3.80 -10.85 -10.20
CA GLY A 247 4.76 -10.12 -11.03
C GLY A 247 4.25 -9.74 -12.43
N THR A 248 3.36 -10.52 -13.07
CA THR A 248 2.86 -10.27 -14.42
C THR A 248 1.38 -10.59 -14.54
N ALA A 249 0.71 -9.86 -15.45
CA ALA A 249 -0.74 -9.83 -15.58
C ALA A 249 -1.22 -10.25 -16.98
N ASP A 250 -0.34 -10.84 -17.77
CA ASP A 250 -0.48 -10.92 -19.21
C ASP A 250 -1.72 -11.69 -19.67
N GLU A 251 -2.06 -12.84 -19.04
CA GLU A 251 -3.21 -13.65 -19.42
C GLU A 251 -4.56 -12.93 -19.31
N CYS A 252 -4.78 -12.17 -18.24
CA CYS A 252 -6.03 -11.41 -18.07
C CYS A 252 -6.14 -10.26 -19.08
N VAL A 253 -5.02 -9.63 -19.39
CA VAL A 253 -4.94 -8.56 -20.40
C VAL A 253 -5.26 -9.10 -21.77
N GLU A 254 -4.69 -10.25 -22.16
CA GLU A 254 -4.99 -10.91 -23.43
C GLU A 254 -6.48 -11.27 -23.59
N ILE A 255 -7.14 -11.72 -22.53
CA ILE A 255 -8.59 -12.02 -22.55
C ILE A 255 -9.38 -10.74 -22.83
N ILE A 256 -9.05 -9.63 -22.19
CA ILE A 256 -9.69 -8.32 -22.45
C ILE A 256 -9.50 -7.91 -23.91
N ASP A 257 -8.28 -8.04 -24.44
CA ASP A 257 -7.94 -7.66 -25.82
C ASP A 257 -8.74 -8.49 -26.85
N GLN A 258 -8.86 -9.81 -26.62
CA GLN A 258 -9.62 -10.72 -27.49
C GLN A 258 -11.12 -10.40 -27.53
N HIS A 259 -11.70 -9.96 -26.41
CA HIS A 259 -13.15 -9.69 -26.32
C HIS A 259 -13.53 -8.25 -26.72
N ARG A 260 -12.57 -7.37 -26.99
CA ARG A 260 -12.82 -5.98 -27.36
C ARG A 260 -13.75 -5.84 -28.57
N ALA A 261 -13.50 -6.61 -29.63
CA ALA A 261 -14.16 -6.42 -30.93
C ALA A 261 -15.65 -6.78 -30.95
N GLY A 262 -16.13 -7.57 -29.99
CA GLY A 262 -17.53 -8.05 -29.95
C GLY A 262 -18.31 -7.58 -28.73
N THR A 263 -17.69 -6.75 -27.86
CA THR A 263 -18.28 -6.40 -26.56
C THR A 263 -18.29 -4.89 -26.37
N SER A 264 -19.42 -4.32 -25.92
CA SER A 264 -19.45 -2.90 -25.59
C SER A 264 -18.52 -2.57 -24.42
N ALA A 265 -18.00 -1.32 -24.39
CA ALA A 265 -17.11 -0.87 -23.33
C ALA A 265 -17.71 -1.07 -21.92
N ALA A 266 -19.00 -0.77 -21.77
CA ALA A 266 -19.71 -0.93 -20.50
C ALA A 266 -19.78 -2.41 -20.05
N VAL A 267 -20.09 -3.33 -20.96
CA VAL A 267 -20.15 -4.78 -20.67
C VAL A 267 -18.76 -5.32 -20.34
N LEU A 268 -17.73 -4.89 -21.09
CA LEU A 268 -16.35 -5.29 -20.85
C LEU A 268 -15.89 -4.91 -19.42
N LEU A 269 -16.13 -3.67 -19.02
CA LEU A 269 -15.77 -3.15 -17.71
C LEU A 269 -16.61 -3.76 -16.59
N ALA A 270 -17.92 -3.95 -16.80
CA ALA A 270 -18.80 -4.62 -15.85
C ALA A 270 -18.35 -6.07 -15.61
N SER A 271 -17.95 -6.79 -16.67
CA SER A 271 -17.47 -8.17 -16.57
C SER A 271 -16.14 -8.27 -15.84
N ALA A 272 -15.21 -7.32 -16.09
CA ALA A 272 -13.95 -7.25 -15.37
C ALA A 272 -14.16 -6.96 -13.86
N CYS A 273 -15.02 -5.99 -13.51
CA CYS A 273 -15.38 -5.71 -12.11
C CYS A 273 -16.01 -6.95 -11.43
N SER A 274 -16.94 -7.63 -12.13
CA SER A 274 -17.59 -8.84 -11.60
C SER A 274 -16.59 -9.96 -11.37
N ALA A 275 -15.70 -10.23 -12.32
CA ALA A 275 -14.69 -11.29 -12.20
C ALA A 275 -13.74 -11.03 -11.01
N ILE A 276 -13.21 -9.80 -10.89
CA ILE A 276 -12.32 -9.40 -9.79
C ILE A 276 -13.06 -9.51 -8.45
N GLY A 277 -14.26 -8.92 -8.34
CA GLY A 277 -15.05 -8.94 -7.11
C GLY A 277 -15.35 -10.36 -6.63
N ASN A 278 -15.74 -11.26 -7.53
CA ASN A 278 -16.01 -12.66 -7.23
C ASN A 278 -14.75 -13.41 -6.72
N VAL A 279 -13.57 -13.11 -7.28
CA VAL A 279 -12.32 -13.75 -6.84
C VAL A 279 -11.90 -13.22 -5.47
N ILE A 280 -12.07 -11.93 -5.21
CA ILE A 280 -11.83 -11.33 -3.89
C ILE A 280 -12.74 -11.98 -2.85
N GLU A 281 -14.04 -12.02 -3.10
CA GLU A 281 -15.04 -12.60 -2.22
C GLU A 281 -14.68 -14.04 -1.84
N ARG A 282 -14.47 -14.90 -2.85
CA ARG A 282 -14.13 -16.32 -2.63
C ARG A 282 -12.82 -16.51 -1.89
N SER A 283 -11.79 -15.70 -2.21
CA SER A 283 -10.50 -15.77 -1.57
C SER A 283 -10.59 -15.49 -0.07
N ILE A 284 -11.40 -14.49 0.31
CA ILE A 284 -11.60 -14.10 1.70
C ILE A 284 -12.49 -15.12 2.41
N ALA A 285 -13.61 -15.51 1.82
CA ALA A 285 -14.53 -16.50 2.42
C ALA A 285 -13.83 -17.83 2.74
N THR A 286 -12.89 -18.25 1.91
CA THR A 286 -12.10 -19.47 2.15
C THR A 286 -11.14 -19.32 3.33
N ARG A 287 -10.54 -18.14 3.53
CA ARG A 287 -9.52 -17.89 4.57
C ARG A 287 -10.10 -17.38 5.87
N SER A 288 -11.24 -16.70 5.82
CA SER A 288 -11.89 -16.09 6.99
C SER A 288 -13.42 -16.16 6.87
N PRO A 289 -14.00 -17.35 6.99
CA PRO A 289 -15.45 -17.56 6.85
C PRO A 289 -16.27 -16.84 7.94
N THR A 290 -15.64 -16.43 9.03
CA THR A 290 -16.28 -15.79 10.20
C THR A 290 -16.09 -14.28 10.25
N ALA A 291 -15.42 -13.67 9.27
CA ALA A 291 -15.22 -12.22 9.25
C ALA A 291 -16.56 -11.50 9.06
N ALA A 292 -16.93 -10.71 10.08
CA ALA A 292 -18.23 -10.06 10.13
C ALA A 292 -18.24 -8.68 9.42
N GLN A 293 -17.09 -8.04 9.27
CA GLN A 293 -16.97 -6.69 8.69
C GLN A 293 -15.90 -6.66 7.62
N TRP A 294 -16.27 -6.23 6.43
CA TRP A 294 -15.37 -6.03 5.31
C TRP A 294 -15.19 -4.54 5.05
N ILE A 295 -13.95 -4.08 5.05
CA ILE A 295 -13.58 -2.68 4.85
C ILE A 295 -12.73 -2.60 3.59
N VAL A 296 -13.14 -1.74 2.66
CA VAL A 296 -12.52 -1.57 1.34
C VAL A 296 -11.79 -0.23 1.28
N ALA A 297 -10.57 -0.24 0.79
CA ALA A 297 -9.73 0.94 0.58
C ALA A 297 -8.91 0.82 -0.70
N GLY A 298 -8.06 1.82 -0.99
CA GLY A 298 -7.26 1.90 -2.20
C GLY A 298 -7.96 2.63 -3.34
N GLY A 299 -7.21 3.04 -4.36
CA GLY A 299 -7.70 3.91 -5.43
C GLY A 299 -8.94 3.39 -6.15
N SER A 300 -9.05 2.07 -6.35
CA SER A 300 -10.21 1.46 -7.02
C SER A 300 -11.43 1.27 -6.12
N ALA A 301 -11.36 1.59 -4.82
CA ALA A 301 -12.53 1.61 -3.95
C ALA A 301 -13.55 2.71 -4.33
N ALA A 302 -13.15 3.69 -5.14
CA ALA A 302 -14.06 4.64 -5.76
C ALA A 302 -14.94 3.99 -6.84
N ASN A 303 -14.54 2.87 -7.43
CA ASN A 303 -15.29 2.15 -8.45
C ASN A 303 -16.46 1.37 -7.81
N ARG A 304 -17.65 1.96 -7.89
CA ARG A 304 -18.88 1.39 -7.27
C ARG A 304 -19.26 0.03 -7.82
N ALA A 305 -19.00 -0.23 -9.11
CA ALA A 305 -19.29 -1.53 -9.72
C ALA A 305 -18.41 -2.63 -9.12
N LEU A 306 -17.12 -2.34 -8.89
CA LEU A 306 -16.20 -3.27 -8.24
C LEU A 306 -16.59 -3.52 -6.79
N VAL A 307 -16.87 -2.48 -6.03
CA VAL A 307 -17.28 -2.61 -4.61
C VAL A 307 -18.59 -3.41 -4.49
N ALA A 308 -19.55 -3.15 -5.38
CA ALA A 308 -20.79 -3.93 -5.43
C ALA A 308 -20.54 -5.41 -5.77
N ALA A 309 -19.59 -5.71 -6.66
CA ALA A 309 -19.24 -7.07 -7.04
C ALA A 309 -18.52 -7.85 -5.92
N ILE A 310 -17.82 -7.17 -5.01
CA ILE A 310 -17.24 -7.80 -3.81
C ILE A 310 -18.36 -8.26 -2.85
N GLY A 311 -19.46 -7.50 -2.77
CA GLY A 311 -20.62 -7.88 -1.95
C GLY A 311 -20.38 -7.76 -0.44
N HIS A 312 -21.01 -8.62 0.34
CA HIS A 312 -20.90 -8.72 1.81
C HIS A 312 -21.17 -7.43 2.60
N GLY A 313 -21.85 -6.44 2.01
CA GLY A 313 -22.06 -5.15 2.67
C GLY A 313 -20.75 -4.43 2.98
N ALA A 314 -19.76 -4.56 2.09
CA ALA A 314 -18.44 -3.96 2.27
C ALA A 314 -18.54 -2.45 2.49
N THR A 315 -17.84 -1.98 3.53
CA THR A 315 -17.82 -0.60 3.99
C THR A 315 -16.56 0.09 3.47
N LEU A 316 -16.65 1.33 3.03
CA LEU A 316 -15.47 2.09 2.64
C LEU A 316 -14.67 2.55 3.88
N SER A 317 -13.34 2.63 3.77
CA SER A 317 -12.47 2.99 4.89
C SER A 317 -12.70 4.40 5.43
N ASP A 318 -13.22 5.33 4.65
CA ASP A 318 -13.64 6.67 5.10
C ASP A 318 -14.77 6.61 6.11
N GLN A 319 -15.66 5.63 6.04
CA GLN A 319 -16.76 5.46 7.02
C GLN A 319 -16.25 4.98 8.40
N VAL A 320 -15.01 4.52 8.46
CA VAL A 320 -14.33 4.16 9.71
C VAL A 320 -13.16 5.10 10.04
N GLY A 321 -13.14 6.28 9.42
CA GLY A 321 -12.23 7.38 9.75
C GLY A 321 -10.87 7.37 9.02
N ILE A 322 -10.65 6.47 8.08
CA ILE A 322 -9.42 6.42 7.28
C ILE A 322 -9.75 6.72 5.82
N PRO A 323 -9.33 7.87 5.27
CA PRO A 323 -9.64 8.22 3.88
C PRO A 323 -9.13 7.15 2.89
N ILE A 324 -9.97 6.75 1.94
CA ILE A 324 -9.69 5.66 0.98
C ILE A 324 -8.32 5.83 0.32
N GLN A 325 -8.02 7.03 -0.17
CA GLN A 325 -6.80 7.33 -0.90
C GLN A 325 -5.58 7.50 0.00
N ALA A 326 -5.78 7.85 1.29
CA ALA A 326 -4.71 8.10 2.23
C ALA A 326 -4.23 6.83 2.96
N ARG A 327 -4.97 5.72 2.86
CA ARG A 327 -4.73 4.53 3.70
C ARG A 327 -3.26 4.09 3.70
N GLU A 328 -2.66 3.86 2.54
CA GLU A 328 -1.28 3.36 2.48
C GLU A 328 -0.27 4.36 3.06
N ALA A 329 -0.45 5.66 2.81
CA ALA A 329 0.39 6.69 3.41
C ALA A 329 0.18 6.78 4.93
N VAL A 330 -1.06 6.64 5.43
CA VAL A 330 -1.36 6.55 6.88
C VAL A 330 -0.70 5.32 7.49
N GLU A 331 -0.74 4.18 6.83
CA GLU A 331 -0.07 2.96 7.27
C GLU A 331 1.44 3.15 7.40
N MET A 332 2.07 3.82 6.42
CA MET A 332 3.51 4.13 6.53
C MET A 332 3.79 4.97 7.78
N ALA A 333 2.98 5.99 8.08
CA ALA A 333 3.14 6.78 9.30
C ALA A 333 3.04 5.92 10.57
N VAL A 334 2.08 5.01 10.64
CA VAL A 334 1.89 4.08 11.75
C VAL A 334 3.10 3.15 11.89
N LEU A 335 3.58 2.56 10.79
CA LEU A 335 4.75 1.68 10.79
C LEU A 335 6.00 2.39 11.28
N GLY A 336 6.23 3.63 10.84
CA GLY A 336 7.37 4.40 11.33
C GLY A 336 7.26 4.77 12.81
N ALA A 337 6.06 5.08 13.29
CA ALA A 337 5.82 5.32 14.70
C ALA A 337 6.08 4.07 15.56
N LEU A 338 5.67 2.89 15.08
CA LEU A 338 6.00 1.59 15.70
C LEU A 338 7.50 1.35 15.71
N ALA A 339 8.18 1.55 14.58
CA ALA A 339 9.63 1.40 14.48
C ALA A 339 10.37 2.35 15.44
N GLN A 340 9.91 3.60 15.58
CA GLN A 340 10.45 4.57 16.55
C GLN A 340 10.29 4.09 18.00
N ASP A 341 9.24 3.33 18.29
CA ASP A 341 8.98 2.74 19.60
C ASP A 341 9.71 1.39 19.82
N GLY A 342 10.53 0.95 18.86
CA GLY A 342 11.27 -0.31 18.92
C GLY A 342 10.43 -1.55 18.63
N VAL A 343 9.23 -1.38 18.08
CA VAL A 343 8.35 -2.50 17.69
C VAL A 343 8.70 -2.95 16.27
N SER A 344 8.86 -4.27 16.09
CA SER A 344 8.98 -4.83 14.73
C SER A 344 7.71 -4.55 13.93
N ILE A 345 7.87 -4.03 12.72
CA ILE A 345 6.71 -3.63 11.89
C ILE A 345 6.18 -4.76 11.01
N THR A 346 6.88 -5.89 10.92
CA THR A 346 6.43 -7.07 10.19
C THR A 346 6.04 -8.18 11.15
N LEU A 347 5.09 -9.00 10.72
CA LEU A 347 4.59 -10.14 11.48
C LEU A 347 5.14 -11.43 10.87
N ALA A 348 5.80 -12.25 11.67
CA ALA A 348 6.35 -13.52 11.24
C ALA A 348 5.28 -14.46 10.65
N SER A 349 4.04 -14.39 11.18
CA SER A 349 2.88 -15.13 10.65
C SER A 349 2.49 -14.73 9.23
N VAL A 350 2.91 -13.56 8.78
CA VAL A 350 2.59 -13.00 7.45
C VAL A 350 3.77 -13.14 6.49
N THR A 351 4.97 -12.75 6.91
CA THR A 351 6.15 -12.69 6.03
C THR A 351 7.04 -13.93 6.12
N GLY A 352 6.87 -14.77 7.14
CA GLY A 352 7.72 -15.92 7.38
C GLY A 352 9.12 -15.59 7.91
N ALA A 353 9.38 -14.37 8.36
CA ALA A 353 10.65 -13.98 8.97
C ALA A 353 10.93 -14.78 10.25
N ARG A 354 12.19 -15.19 10.46
CA ARG A 354 12.58 -16.03 11.60
C ARG A 354 12.71 -15.26 12.91
N SER A 355 12.88 -13.96 12.84
CA SER A 355 13.03 -13.08 14.01
C SER A 355 12.47 -11.72 13.75
N ALA A 356 11.96 -11.07 14.80
CA ALA A 356 11.66 -9.65 14.78
C ALA A 356 12.97 -8.86 14.74
N ALA A 357 13.10 -7.88 13.84
CA ALA A 357 14.27 -7.02 13.75
C ALA A 357 13.85 -5.55 13.79
N PRO A 358 14.68 -4.66 14.37
CA PRO A 358 14.47 -3.23 14.26
C PRO A 358 14.41 -2.84 12.79
N THR A 359 13.44 -2.02 12.42
CA THR A 359 13.16 -1.72 11.02
C THR A 359 13.59 -0.31 10.66
N GLY A 360 14.09 -0.18 9.45
CA GLY A 360 14.31 1.10 8.78
C GLY A 360 15.74 1.62 8.84
N LEU A 361 16.05 2.43 7.83
CA LEU A 361 17.24 3.27 7.76
C LEU A 361 16.85 4.67 8.23
N TRP A 362 17.53 5.17 9.25
CA TRP A 362 17.23 6.44 9.90
C TRP A 362 18.19 7.53 9.40
N THR A 363 17.65 8.61 8.83
CA THR A 363 18.40 9.70 8.23
C THR A 363 17.97 11.03 8.84
N GLY A 364 18.91 11.91 9.18
CA GLY A 364 18.64 13.30 9.55
C GLY A 364 18.80 13.64 11.00
N ALA A 365 18.31 14.83 11.40
CA ALA A 365 18.64 15.51 12.65
C ALA A 365 18.41 14.64 13.90
N THR A 366 19.46 14.45 14.64
CA THR A 366 19.61 13.61 15.83
C THR A 366 18.92 14.14 17.10
N THR A 367 17.81 14.83 16.99
CA THR A 367 17.01 15.19 18.19
C THR A 367 16.16 14.01 18.69
N THR A 368 16.03 12.95 17.90
CA THR A 368 15.33 11.73 18.30
C THR A 368 16.37 10.65 18.61
N ARG A 369 16.44 10.15 19.84
CA ARG A 369 17.27 8.99 20.17
C ARG A 369 16.86 7.83 19.28
N LEU A 370 17.83 7.29 18.54
CA LEU A 370 17.63 6.05 17.78
C LEU A 370 17.28 4.92 18.76
N PRO A 371 16.33 4.04 18.43
CA PRO A 371 16.05 2.86 19.23
C PRO A 371 17.34 2.07 19.40
N GLY A 372 17.76 1.80 20.65
CA GLY A 372 18.95 0.99 20.93
C GLY A 372 20.32 1.69 20.86
N ALA A 373 20.37 3.02 20.74
CA ALA A 373 21.64 3.74 20.89
C ALA A 373 22.12 3.62 22.36
N VAL A 374 23.03 2.68 22.59
CA VAL A 374 23.82 2.62 23.81
C VAL A 374 24.60 3.93 23.90
N ALA A 375 24.47 4.63 25.02
CA ALA A 375 25.27 5.82 25.33
C ALA A 375 26.72 5.38 25.52
N GLY A 376 27.46 5.27 24.43
CA GLY A 376 28.89 5.06 24.38
C GLY A 376 29.53 6.30 23.77
N ALA A 377 30.18 7.11 24.60
CA ALA A 377 31.01 8.21 24.14
C ALA A 377 32.07 7.65 23.17
N ILE A 378 32.16 8.24 21.99
CA ILE A 378 33.34 8.08 21.12
C ILE A 378 34.45 8.88 21.82
N PRO A 379 35.56 8.26 22.24
CA PRO A 379 36.71 9.05 22.73
C PRO A 379 37.32 9.83 21.55
N ASN A 380 37.71 11.06 21.81
CA ASN A 380 38.45 11.94 20.88
C ASN A 380 39.67 11.28 20.26
#